data_b9650023545c9f9daec6fcc3079ebecb
#
_entry.id   b9650023545c9f9daec6fcc3079ebecb
#
_cell.length_a   1.000
_cell.length_b   1.000
_cell.length_c   1.000
_cell.angle_alpha   90.00
_cell.angle_beta   90.00
_cell.angle_gamma   90.00
#
_symmetry.space_group_name_H-M   'P 1'
#
loop_
_entity.id
_entity.type
_entity.pdbx_description
1 polymer ?
#
loop_
_entity_poly.entity_id
_entity_poly.type
_entity_poly.pdbx_seq_one_letter_code
_entity_poly.pdbx_strand_id
1 'polypeptide(L)'
;MTCARLIRSPSDAVAILLLTLLLGLPWLDAVLNLLPDPFDISFETFEGPSVSHPLGTSDGGTDILSELSAGLRRSCAFGLLTAASGTALAFFAGLLGAALP
;
A
#
# COMPACT_ATOMS: atom_id res chain seq x y z
N MET A 1 0.79 25.11 8.57
CA MET A 1 0.57 23.96 9.44
C MET A 1 1.87 23.19 9.64
N THR A 2 2.32 23.12 10.86
CA THR A 2 3.58 22.44 11.13
C THR A 2 3.35 20.97 11.45
N CYS A 3 4.29 20.10 11.06
CA CYS A 3 4.25 18.66 11.35
C CYS A 3 4.12 18.38 12.86
N ALA A 4 4.54 19.31 13.70
CA ALA A 4 4.43 19.21 15.15
C ALA A 4 2.98 19.11 15.66
N ARG A 5 2.01 19.59 14.89
CA ARG A 5 0.58 19.50 15.23
C ARG A 5 -0.02 18.13 14.92
N LEU A 6 0.60 17.39 14.01
CA LEU A 6 0.16 16.03 13.67
C LEU A 6 0.58 15.00 14.72
N ILE A 7 1.68 15.28 15.42
CA ILE A 7 2.23 14.37 16.43
C ILE A 7 1.94 14.95 17.80
N ARG A 8 0.75 14.63 18.35
CA ARG A 8 0.35 15.07 19.69
C ARG A 8 0.72 14.09 20.80
N SER A 9 0.91 12.83 20.45
CA SER A 9 1.19 11.75 21.38
C SER A 9 2.10 10.70 20.75
N PRO A 10 2.75 9.82 21.57
CA PRO A 10 3.54 8.72 21.04
C PRO A 10 2.74 7.78 20.14
N SER A 11 1.43 7.61 20.40
CA SER A 11 0.55 6.80 19.56
C SER A 11 0.39 7.39 18.16
N ASP A 12 0.33 8.71 18.04
CA ASP A 12 0.25 9.38 16.75
C ASP A 12 1.54 9.17 15.94
N ALA A 13 2.69 9.24 16.60
CA ALA A 13 3.98 8.98 15.96
C ALA A 13 4.06 7.54 15.46
N VAL A 14 3.61 6.57 16.24
CA VAL A 14 3.58 5.15 15.84
C VAL A 14 2.64 4.94 14.66
N ALA A 15 1.45 5.56 14.70
CA ALA A 15 0.48 5.46 13.62
C ALA A 15 1.04 6.02 12.30
N ILE A 16 1.69 7.17 12.35
CA ILE A 16 2.31 7.79 11.17
C ILE A 16 3.44 6.92 10.63
N LEU A 17 4.27 6.35 11.52
CA LEU A 17 5.36 5.47 11.13
C LEU A 17 4.83 4.21 10.44
N LEU A 18 3.81 3.56 11.01
CA LEU A 18 3.20 2.37 10.44
C LEU A 18 2.56 2.67 9.08
N LEU A 19 1.86 3.79 8.97
CA LEU A 19 1.24 4.21 7.71
C LEU A 19 2.29 4.47 6.64
N THR A 20 3.38 5.15 6.99
CA THR A 20 4.48 5.42 6.07
C THR A 20 5.12 4.12 5.59
N LEU A 21 5.35 3.16 6.48
CA LEU A 21 5.90 1.85 6.13
C LEU A 21 4.96 1.07 5.22
N LEU A 22 3.67 1.03 5.55
CA LEU A 22 2.67 0.31 4.75
C LEU A 22 2.54 0.87 3.34
N LEU A 23 2.57 2.18 3.19
CA LEU A 23 2.45 2.83 1.89
C LEU A 23 3.77 2.89 1.12
N GLY A 24 4.89 3.01 1.83
CA GLY A 24 6.22 3.16 1.22
C GLY A 24 6.87 1.84 0.83
N LEU A 25 6.67 0.78 1.62
CA LEU A 25 7.33 -0.51 1.40
C LEU A 25 7.04 -1.12 0.02
N PRO A 26 5.79 -1.15 -0.47
CA PRO A 26 5.51 -1.70 -1.79
C PRO A 26 6.22 -0.96 -2.92
N TRP A 27 6.33 0.34 -2.83
CA TRP A 27 7.00 1.16 -3.84
C TRP A 27 8.52 1.00 -3.78
N LEU A 28 9.06 0.90 -2.58
CA LEU A 28 10.48 0.65 -2.37
C LEU A 28 10.88 -0.71 -2.92
N ASP A 29 10.08 -1.73 -2.65
CA ASP A 29 10.27 -3.06 -3.20
C ASP A 29 10.22 -3.07 -4.74
N ALA A 30 9.28 -2.32 -5.32
CA ALA A 30 9.15 -2.22 -6.77
C ALA A 30 10.39 -1.63 -7.43
N VAL A 31 11.05 -0.68 -6.77
CA VAL A 31 12.26 -0.02 -7.29
C VAL A 31 13.51 -0.86 -7.04
N LEU A 32 13.66 -1.43 -5.83
CA LEU A 32 14.88 -2.08 -5.39
C LEU A 32 14.87 -3.60 -5.51
N ASN A 33 13.71 -4.21 -5.81
CA ASN A 33 13.54 -5.66 -5.87
C ASN A 33 14.04 -6.36 -4.60
N LEU A 34 13.63 -5.84 -3.44
CA LEU A 34 14.06 -6.33 -2.14
C LEU A 34 13.39 -7.65 -1.75
N LEU A 35 12.18 -7.88 -2.25
CA LEU A 35 11.37 -9.05 -1.89
C LEU A 35 11.32 -10.04 -3.05
N PRO A 36 11.12 -11.35 -2.75
CA PRO A 36 10.92 -12.35 -3.79
C PRO A 36 9.68 -12.07 -4.63
N ASP A 37 9.60 -12.73 -5.80
CA ASP A 37 8.42 -12.66 -6.65
C ASP A 37 7.20 -13.18 -5.87
N PRO A 38 6.09 -12.41 -5.80
CA PRO A 38 4.89 -12.86 -5.08
C PRO A 38 4.25 -14.12 -5.67
N PHE A 39 4.59 -14.48 -6.91
CA PHE A 39 4.10 -15.69 -7.55
C PHE A 39 5.08 -16.87 -7.46
N ASP A 40 6.21 -16.69 -6.80
CA ASP A 40 7.19 -17.76 -6.61
C ASP A 40 6.68 -18.73 -5.53
N ILE A 41 6.41 -19.96 -5.92
CA ILE A 41 5.89 -21.02 -5.06
C ILE A 41 6.96 -22.03 -4.65
N SER A 42 8.24 -21.69 -4.83
CA SER A 42 9.35 -22.62 -4.55
C SER A 42 9.70 -22.74 -3.06
N PHE A 43 9.12 -21.91 -2.20
CA PHE A 43 9.39 -21.93 -0.77
C PHE A 43 8.60 -23.03 -0.06
N GLU A 44 9.06 -23.40 1.12
CA GLU A 44 8.32 -24.34 1.97
C GLU A 44 7.00 -23.72 2.44
N THR A 45 5.96 -24.56 2.52
CA THR A 45 4.64 -24.10 2.98
C THR A 45 4.64 -23.90 4.48
N PHE A 46 3.88 -22.89 4.94
CA PHE A 46 3.70 -22.58 6.37
C PHE A 46 5.00 -22.41 7.15
N GLU A 47 6.05 -21.92 6.49
CA GLU A 47 7.27 -21.58 7.18
C GLU A 47 7.03 -20.39 8.11
N GLY A 48 7.55 -20.48 9.34
CA GLY A 48 7.43 -19.39 10.30
C GLY A 48 8.24 -18.15 9.91
N PRO A 49 8.02 -17.01 10.56
CA PRO A 49 8.79 -15.81 10.30
C PRO A 49 10.29 -16.04 10.48
N SER A 50 11.07 -15.59 9.49
CA SER A 50 12.52 -15.75 9.48
C SER A 50 13.17 -14.55 8.79
N VAL A 51 14.50 -14.52 8.75
CA VAL A 51 15.24 -13.45 8.05
C VAL A 51 14.93 -13.45 6.56
N SER A 52 14.77 -14.64 5.96
CA SER A 52 14.42 -14.79 4.55
C SER A 52 12.95 -14.45 4.26
N HIS A 53 12.07 -14.76 5.20
CA HIS A 53 10.62 -14.55 5.09
C HIS A 53 10.11 -13.86 6.36
N PRO A 54 10.18 -12.53 6.45
CA PRO A 54 9.82 -11.80 7.67
C PRO A 54 8.42 -12.10 8.20
N LEU A 55 7.45 -12.37 7.34
CA LEU A 55 6.09 -12.74 7.71
C LEU A 55 5.80 -14.24 7.51
N GLY A 56 6.82 -15.02 7.15
CA GLY A 56 6.65 -16.44 6.85
C GLY A 56 6.16 -16.70 5.43
N THR A 57 5.76 -17.95 5.17
CA THR A 57 5.24 -18.38 3.87
C THR A 57 3.78 -18.80 3.98
N SER A 58 3.05 -18.73 2.86
CA SER A 58 1.65 -19.14 2.79
C SER A 58 1.51 -20.64 2.54
N ASP A 59 0.27 -21.12 2.51
CA ASP A 59 -0.07 -22.50 2.18
C ASP A 59 0.35 -22.90 0.76
N GLY A 60 0.47 -21.94 -0.14
CA GLY A 60 0.95 -22.17 -1.51
C GLY A 60 2.46 -22.10 -1.67
N GLY A 61 3.21 -21.87 -0.58
CA GLY A 61 4.67 -21.75 -0.66
C GLY A 61 5.16 -20.42 -1.16
N THR A 62 4.36 -19.39 -1.09
CA THR A 62 4.73 -18.01 -1.46
C THR A 62 5.14 -17.19 -0.23
N ASP A 63 5.98 -16.17 -0.44
CA ASP A 63 6.36 -15.27 0.64
C ASP A 63 5.21 -14.29 0.94
N ILE A 64 4.70 -14.32 2.17
CA ILE A 64 3.56 -13.50 2.58
C ILE A 64 3.86 -12.00 2.47
N LEU A 65 5.07 -11.58 2.81
CA LEU A 65 5.43 -10.17 2.71
C LEU A 65 5.44 -9.68 1.27
N SER A 66 5.90 -10.52 0.33
CA SER A 66 5.87 -10.20 -1.10
C SER A 66 4.44 -10.09 -1.63
N GLU A 67 3.56 -10.99 -1.22
CA GLU A 67 2.13 -10.94 -1.58
C GLU A 67 1.47 -9.69 -1.01
N LEU A 68 1.76 -9.36 0.24
CA LEU A 68 1.22 -8.16 0.89
C LEU A 68 1.68 -6.90 0.17
N SER A 69 2.96 -6.82 -0.17
CA SER A 69 3.55 -5.69 -0.89
C SER A 69 2.88 -5.49 -2.26
N ALA A 70 2.73 -6.57 -3.03
CA ALA A 70 2.07 -6.54 -4.32
C ALA A 70 0.60 -6.15 -4.20
N GLY A 71 -0.10 -6.69 -3.20
CA GLY A 71 -1.50 -6.35 -2.93
C GLY A 71 -1.69 -4.89 -2.57
N LEU A 72 -0.82 -4.34 -1.73
CA LEU A 72 -0.85 -2.93 -1.36
C LEU A 72 -0.63 -2.02 -2.56
N ARG A 73 0.31 -2.35 -3.44
CA ARG A 73 0.51 -1.59 -4.69
C ARG A 73 -0.74 -1.58 -5.55
N ARG A 74 -1.35 -2.74 -5.74
CA ARG A 74 -2.58 -2.84 -6.53
C ARG A 74 -3.71 -2.04 -5.90
N SER A 75 -3.89 -2.14 -4.60
CA SER A 75 -4.92 -1.40 -3.87
C SER A 75 -4.71 0.11 -3.97
N CYS A 76 -3.49 0.57 -3.83
CA CYS A 76 -3.16 1.99 -3.99
C CYS A 76 -3.42 2.48 -5.41
N ALA A 77 -3.04 1.68 -6.42
CA ALA A 77 -3.28 2.03 -7.82
C ALA A 77 -4.78 2.14 -8.12
N PHE A 78 -5.56 1.17 -7.66
CA PHE A 78 -7.02 1.19 -7.80
C PHE A 78 -7.64 2.38 -7.06
N GLY A 79 -7.21 2.63 -5.84
CA GLY A 79 -7.69 3.75 -5.04
C GLY A 79 -7.43 5.09 -5.69
N LEU A 80 -6.22 5.30 -6.19
CA LEU A 80 -5.83 6.52 -6.89
C LEU A 80 -6.62 6.69 -8.19
N LEU A 81 -6.78 5.63 -8.97
CA LEU A 81 -7.52 5.66 -10.21
C LEU A 81 -9.00 5.98 -9.97
N THR A 82 -9.60 5.35 -8.97
CA THR A 82 -10.99 5.58 -8.56
C THR A 82 -11.18 7.03 -8.10
N ALA A 83 -10.30 7.52 -7.24
CA ALA A 83 -10.35 8.89 -6.72
C ALA A 83 -10.20 9.91 -7.85
N ALA A 84 -9.26 9.70 -8.76
CA ALA A 84 -9.05 10.59 -9.90
C ALA A 84 -10.27 10.62 -10.83
N SER A 85 -10.83 9.45 -11.13
CA SER A 85 -12.02 9.34 -11.98
C SER A 85 -13.23 10.00 -11.34
N GLY A 86 -13.48 9.74 -10.06
CA GLY A 86 -14.58 10.33 -9.32
C GLY A 86 -14.46 11.86 -9.23
N THR A 87 -13.27 12.35 -8.94
CA THR A 87 -13.00 13.77 -8.86
C THR A 87 -13.19 14.46 -10.22
N ALA A 88 -12.70 13.84 -11.29
CA ALA A 88 -12.88 14.37 -12.66
C ALA A 88 -14.37 14.44 -13.04
N LEU A 89 -15.11 13.38 -12.77
CA LEU A 89 -16.55 13.35 -13.05
C LEU A 89 -17.31 14.40 -12.23
N ALA A 90 -17.00 14.55 -10.96
CA ALA A 90 -17.61 15.53 -10.09
C ALA A 90 -17.29 16.96 -10.54
N PHE A 91 -16.05 17.20 -10.97
CA PHE A 91 -15.62 18.50 -11.47
C PHE A 91 -16.37 18.88 -12.74
N PHE A 92 -16.47 17.99 -13.72
CA PHE A 92 -17.21 18.23 -14.96
C PHE A 92 -18.71 18.38 -14.71
N ALA A 93 -19.28 17.54 -13.85
CA ALA A 93 -20.69 17.68 -13.48
C ALA A 93 -20.98 19.01 -12.80
N GLY A 94 -20.09 19.47 -11.92
CA GLY A 94 -20.18 20.76 -11.27
C GLY A 94 -20.08 21.94 -12.26
N LEU A 95 -19.18 21.87 -13.23
CA LEU A 95 -19.05 22.87 -14.29
C LEU A 95 -20.31 22.94 -15.14
N LEU A 96 -20.87 21.80 -15.53
CA LEU A 96 -22.11 21.75 -16.29
C LEU A 96 -23.28 22.34 -15.51
N GLY A 97 -23.39 21.99 -14.23
CA GLY A 97 -24.42 22.52 -13.35
C GLY A 97 -24.32 24.04 -13.16
N ALA A 98 -23.11 24.56 -13.09
CA ALA A 98 -22.88 26.00 -12.96
C ALA A 98 -23.13 26.77 -14.29
N ALA A 99 -22.91 26.11 -15.43
CA ALA A 99 -23.10 26.71 -16.74
C ALA A 99 -24.55 26.70 -17.20
N LEU A 100 -25.36 25.76 -16.71
CA LEU A 100 -26.76 25.66 -17.09
C LEU A 100 -27.64 26.57 -16.20
N PRO A 101 -28.61 27.28 -16.79
CA PRO A 101 -29.53 28.15 -16.03
C PRO A 101 -30.53 27.36 -15.17
#